data_b0deb45b2382295444ad5b529dd75f0a
#
_entry.id   b0deb45b2382295444ad5b529dd75f0a
#
_cell.length_a   1.000
_cell.length_b   1.000
_cell.length_c   1.000
_cell.angle_alpha   90.00
_cell.angle_beta   90.00
_cell.angle_gamma   90.00
#
_symmetry.space_group_name_H-M   'P 1'
#
loop_
_entity.id
_entity.type
_entity.pdbx_description
1 polymer ?
#
loop_
_entity_poly.entity_id
_entity_poly.type
_entity_poly.pdbx_seq_one_letter_code
_entity_poly.pdbx_strand_id
1 'polypeptide(L)'
;MSARGDELTTGIHFDMNNKKRPEDLRSHRWLGASDLRSFGHRARLRQGGFNAEDWTGKPVIGVINTWSDINFCHTHLRARAEDVKRGVLQAGGFPVELPAMSLSEPFVKPSTMLYRNLLAMEAEELLRSHPIDGAVLLGGCDKTTPALIMGAISMGVPAIYVPAGPQLNGNWRGQEMGSGSDAWKYWDEKRAGRISEEDWAELEGGIARSFGTCMVMGTAATMMAIAEAVGLSLPGASSIPAADSAHPRMCSASGRRIVDMVWEDLTPQKIMTPAAFDNAIRVHMAMGGSTNAIIHVVAMARRLGLPFDMKRFDEISREIPVLANVRPSGGYLMEDFYYAGGLRALMNELKETLDLTCLTVTGKTIGENIAGAQVYKPDVIHPLSDPVSREGATAVLTGNLAPRGCVMKPSAAEKRLLKHRGKVIAFEDYNEMAREVERDDLDVTADHILVLKNGGPKGGPGMPEWGMLPIPKKLVKQGVRDMVRISDARMSGTSYGACILHVAPESYVGGPLAFVQTGDEIEVDVEARRIHLHVSDEELARRRAAWQQPAPRYPRGYGAIYSMHIGQADEGCDFDFLEGTTPIAEPEIH
;
A
#
# COMPACT_ATOMS: atom_id res chain seq x y z
N MET A 1 19.11 28.42 46.68
CA MET A 1 20.08 28.39 45.57
C MET A 1 19.46 27.62 44.44
N SER A 2 19.15 28.35 43.40
CA SER A 2 18.43 27.94 42.17
C SER A 2 19.36 27.18 41.25
N ALA A 3 18.87 26.09 40.64
CA ALA A 3 19.44 25.58 39.42
C ALA A 3 18.29 25.32 38.43
N ARG A 4 18.29 26.11 37.38
CA ARG A 4 17.35 26.08 36.26
C ARG A 4 17.65 24.85 35.39
N GLY A 5 16.61 24.10 35.05
CA GLY A 5 16.65 23.18 33.94
C GLY A 5 16.35 23.96 32.66
N ASP A 6 17.30 24.00 31.73
CA ASP A 6 17.09 24.54 30.38
C ASP A 6 16.42 23.44 29.53
N GLU A 7 15.19 23.70 29.12
CA GLU A 7 14.47 22.95 28.07
C GLU A 7 15.15 23.22 26.71
N LEU A 8 15.69 22.17 26.13
CA LEU A 8 16.18 22.17 24.74
C LEU A 8 14.98 22.00 23.78
N THR A 9 14.29 23.10 23.51
CA THR A 9 13.43 23.24 22.33
C THR A 9 14.31 23.58 21.13
N THR A 10 14.91 22.59 20.48
CA THR A 10 15.51 22.78 19.16
C THR A 10 14.40 22.71 18.09
N GLY A 11 13.73 23.83 17.88
CA GLY A 11 12.98 24.07 16.68
C GLY A 11 13.93 24.02 15.47
N ILE A 12 13.77 23.05 14.59
CA ILE A 12 14.47 23.01 13.31
C ILE A 12 13.88 24.14 12.45
N HIS A 13 14.49 25.32 12.52
CA HIS A 13 14.26 26.36 11.52
C HIS A 13 14.96 25.92 10.23
N PHE A 14 14.18 25.53 9.22
CA PHE A 14 14.69 25.36 7.87
C PHE A 14 15.19 26.73 7.37
N ASP A 15 16.49 26.84 7.16
CA ASP A 15 17.09 28.01 6.54
C ASP A 15 16.78 27.99 5.04
N MET A 16 15.70 28.64 4.63
CA MET A 16 15.24 28.81 3.25
C MET A 16 16.24 29.58 2.36
N ASN A 17 17.35 30.05 2.92
CA ASN A 17 18.35 30.85 2.20
C ASN A 17 19.45 30.03 1.53
N ASN A 18 19.50 28.70 1.73
CA ASN A 18 20.57 27.87 1.18
C ASN A 18 20.09 27.00 0.01
N LYS A 19 19.62 27.63 -1.07
CA LYS A 19 19.27 26.92 -2.30
C LYS A 19 20.53 26.35 -2.97
N LYS A 20 20.43 25.14 -3.51
CA LYS A 20 21.48 24.54 -4.36
C LYS A 20 21.81 25.45 -5.54
N ARG A 21 23.06 25.42 -5.96
CA ARG A 21 23.52 26.05 -7.21
C ARG A 21 23.64 24.98 -8.30
N PRO A 22 23.76 25.35 -9.59
CA PRO A 22 23.94 24.40 -10.68
C PRO A 22 25.12 23.41 -10.47
N GLU A 23 26.18 23.85 -9.81
CA GLU A 23 27.36 23.03 -9.51
C GLU A 23 27.09 21.98 -8.42
N ASP A 24 26.08 22.20 -7.59
CA ASP A 24 25.68 21.31 -6.50
C ASP A 24 24.70 20.22 -6.97
N LEU A 25 24.25 20.28 -8.25
CA LEU A 25 23.40 19.26 -8.85
C LEU A 25 24.18 17.95 -9.02
N ARG A 26 23.53 16.82 -8.71
CA ARG A 26 24.10 15.50 -8.88
C ARG A 26 24.45 15.22 -10.35
N SER A 27 23.60 15.66 -11.27
CA SER A 27 23.79 15.57 -12.72
C SER A 27 25.03 16.33 -13.22
N HIS A 28 25.53 17.32 -12.47
CA HIS A 28 26.76 18.06 -12.79
C HIS A 28 27.98 17.16 -12.91
N ARG A 29 28.04 16.06 -12.17
CA ARG A 29 29.11 15.04 -12.25
C ARG A 29 29.22 14.40 -13.66
N TRP A 30 28.11 14.26 -14.36
CA TRP A 30 28.03 13.74 -15.74
C TRP A 30 28.18 14.82 -16.81
N LEU A 31 27.61 15.99 -16.57
CA LEU A 31 27.38 16.98 -17.62
C LEU A 31 28.23 18.24 -17.49
N GLY A 32 28.72 18.57 -16.29
CA GLY A 32 29.34 19.86 -15.99
C GLY A 32 30.83 19.97 -16.29
N ALA A 33 31.58 18.87 -16.23
CA ALA A 33 33.05 18.91 -16.36
C ALA A 33 33.49 19.13 -17.83
N SER A 34 34.72 19.69 -17.98
CA SER A 34 35.35 19.90 -19.28
C SER A 34 36.34 18.76 -19.59
N ASP A 35 35.88 17.53 -19.51
CA ASP A 35 36.66 16.31 -19.76
C ASP A 35 36.04 15.45 -20.86
N LEU A 36 36.74 14.36 -21.24
CA LEU A 36 36.30 13.43 -22.27
C LEU A 36 34.99 12.71 -21.89
N ARG A 37 34.77 12.42 -20.61
CA ARG A 37 33.58 11.72 -20.11
C ARG A 37 32.35 12.58 -20.24
N SER A 38 32.40 13.78 -19.68
CA SER A 38 31.29 14.77 -19.81
C SER A 38 31.05 15.17 -21.27
N PHE A 39 32.10 15.25 -22.11
CA PHE A 39 31.95 15.41 -23.55
C PHE A 39 31.13 14.26 -24.15
N GLY A 40 31.46 13.02 -23.80
CA GLY A 40 30.72 11.83 -24.25
C GLY A 40 29.24 11.87 -23.87
N HIS A 41 28.93 12.21 -22.62
CA HIS A 41 27.57 12.31 -22.13
C HIS A 41 26.78 13.43 -22.86
N ARG A 42 27.36 14.62 -22.98
CA ARG A 42 26.72 15.74 -23.71
C ARG A 42 26.52 15.42 -25.20
N ALA A 43 27.48 14.71 -25.82
CA ALA A 43 27.34 14.26 -27.21
C ALA A 43 26.14 13.31 -27.40
N ARG A 44 25.84 12.44 -26.41
CA ARG A 44 24.67 11.55 -26.42
C ARG A 44 23.36 12.31 -26.22
N LEU A 45 23.34 13.35 -25.40
CA LEU A 45 22.15 14.21 -25.32
C LEU A 45 21.87 14.90 -26.65
N ARG A 46 22.92 15.39 -27.35
CA ARG A 46 22.76 15.94 -28.72
C ARG A 46 22.28 14.90 -29.73
N GLN A 47 22.74 13.65 -29.63
CA GLN A 47 22.23 12.53 -30.43
C GLN A 47 20.72 12.31 -30.19
N GLY A 48 20.26 12.53 -28.96
CA GLY A 48 18.84 12.48 -28.58
C GLY A 48 18.01 13.69 -29.06
N GLY A 49 18.63 14.66 -29.74
CA GLY A 49 17.95 15.85 -30.30
C GLY A 49 17.91 17.06 -29.36
N PHE A 50 18.65 17.04 -28.25
CA PHE A 50 18.68 18.15 -27.29
C PHE A 50 19.85 19.11 -27.57
N ASN A 51 19.64 20.38 -27.31
CA ASN A 51 20.66 21.42 -27.35
C ASN A 51 21.27 21.67 -25.95
N ALA A 52 22.43 22.33 -25.88
CA ALA A 52 23.07 22.59 -24.58
C ALA A 52 22.17 23.39 -23.60
N GLU A 53 21.37 24.31 -24.14
CA GLU A 53 20.42 25.13 -23.38
C GLU A 53 19.27 24.31 -22.72
N ASP A 54 19.04 23.07 -23.18
CA ASP A 54 17.99 22.22 -22.63
C ASP A 54 18.37 21.66 -21.27
N TRP A 55 19.66 21.38 -21.00
CA TRP A 55 20.14 20.75 -19.76
C TRP A 55 21.14 21.59 -18.95
N THR A 56 21.88 22.53 -19.56
CA THR A 56 22.98 23.24 -18.86
C THR A 56 22.45 24.04 -17.68
N GLY A 57 22.95 23.70 -16.47
CA GLY A 57 22.58 24.37 -15.23
C GLY A 57 21.14 24.10 -14.76
N LYS A 58 20.47 23.10 -15.35
CA LYS A 58 19.08 22.73 -15.00
C LYS A 58 19.05 21.40 -14.25
N PRO A 59 18.14 21.22 -13.28
CA PRO A 59 17.92 19.93 -12.67
C PRO A 59 17.44 18.89 -13.67
N VAL A 60 18.05 17.72 -13.67
CA VAL A 60 17.59 16.56 -14.45
C VAL A 60 16.57 15.80 -13.62
N ILE A 61 15.34 15.72 -14.13
CA ILE A 61 14.23 15.10 -13.43
C ILE A 61 13.90 13.75 -14.08
N GLY A 62 14.09 12.69 -13.32
CA GLY A 62 13.68 11.34 -13.70
C GLY A 62 12.17 11.16 -13.54
N VAL A 63 11.47 10.82 -14.63
CA VAL A 63 10.06 10.42 -14.57
C VAL A 63 10.01 8.89 -14.57
N ILE A 64 9.93 8.30 -13.39
CA ILE A 64 9.83 6.85 -13.22
C ILE A 64 8.40 6.42 -13.55
N ASN A 65 8.23 5.72 -14.67
CA ASN A 65 6.92 5.42 -15.23
C ASN A 65 6.64 3.92 -15.24
N THR A 66 5.64 3.49 -14.47
CA THR A 66 5.17 2.10 -14.40
C THR A 66 4.03 1.80 -15.39
N TRP A 67 3.97 2.52 -16.49
CA TRP A 67 3.02 2.28 -17.57
C TRP A 67 3.21 0.90 -18.22
N SER A 68 2.09 0.28 -18.63
CA SER A 68 2.09 -0.93 -19.46
C SER A 68 0.72 -1.12 -20.12
N ASP A 69 0.69 -1.73 -21.30
CA ASP A 69 -0.55 -2.12 -21.99
C ASP A 69 -1.35 -3.19 -21.22
N ILE A 70 -0.69 -4.00 -20.39
CA ILE A 70 -1.34 -5.06 -19.60
C ILE A 70 -1.68 -4.64 -18.17
N ASN A 71 -1.39 -3.40 -17.79
CA ASN A 71 -1.77 -2.86 -16.49
C ASN A 71 -2.83 -1.75 -16.66
N PHE A 72 -4.09 -2.14 -16.68
CA PHE A 72 -5.20 -1.20 -16.91
C PHE A 72 -5.35 -0.14 -15.82
N CYS A 73 -4.77 -0.34 -14.64
CA CYS A 73 -4.62 0.71 -13.62
C CYS A 73 -3.66 1.83 -14.09
N HIS A 74 -2.74 1.55 -15.04
CA HIS A 74 -1.64 2.43 -15.43
C HIS A 74 -1.60 2.80 -16.91
N THR A 75 -2.50 2.32 -17.75
CA THR A 75 -2.47 2.60 -19.21
C THR A 75 -2.42 4.08 -19.54
N HIS A 76 -3.07 4.93 -18.75
CA HIS A 76 -3.07 6.39 -18.92
C HIS A 76 -1.76 7.06 -18.47
N LEU A 77 -0.90 6.40 -17.70
CA LEU A 77 0.36 6.99 -17.21
C LEU A 77 1.33 7.33 -18.34
N ARG A 78 1.21 6.67 -19.51
CA ARG A 78 1.94 7.08 -20.72
C ARG A 78 1.66 8.55 -21.10
N ALA A 79 0.38 8.92 -21.14
CA ALA A 79 -0.02 10.30 -21.41
C ALA A 79 0.29 11.24 -20.24
N ARG A 80 0.19 10.74 -19.00
CA ARG A 80 0.48 11.53 -17.79
C ARG A 80 1.97 11.88 -17.65
N ALA A 81 2.87 11.03 -18.16
CA ALA A 81 4.29 11.35 -18.23
C ALA A 81 4.53 12.62 -19.07
N GLU A 82 3.82 12.81 -20.18
CA GLU A 82 3.91 14.03 -21.00
C GLU A 82 3.39 15.27 -20.25
N ASP A 83 2.32 15.11 -19.45
CA ASP A 83 1.83 16.20 -18.59
C ASP A 83 2.86 16.59 -17.53
N VAL A 84 3.55 15.62 -16.91
CA VAL A 84 4.65 15.85 -15.96
C VAL A 84 5.82 16.54 -16.64
N LYS A 85 6.30 16.02 -17.78
CA LYS A 85 7.41 16.61 -18.55
C LYS A 85 7.12 18.07 -18.91
N ARG A 86 5.88 18.37 -19.34
CA ARG A 86 5.46 19.76 -19.60
C ARG A 86 5.64 20.63 -18.35
N GLY A 87 5.26 20.14 -17.17
CA GLY A 87 5.45 20.88 -15.91
C GLY A 87 6.91 21.11 -15.57
N VAL A 88 7.76 20.10 -15.73
CA VAL A 88 9.21 20.18 -15.50
C VAL A 88 9.85 21.22 -16.41
N LEU A 89 9.55 21.19 -17.72
CA LEU A 89 10.06 22.16 -18.69
C LEU A 89 9.63 23.59 -18.36
N GLN A 90 8.36 23.81 -17.97
CA GLN A 90 7.84 25.11 -17.57
C GLN A 90 8.57 25.68 -16.34
N ALA A 91 9.05 24.83 -15.44
CA ALA A 91 9.80 25.24 -14.25
C ALA A 91 11.32 25.35 -14.48
N GLY A 92 11.80 25.09 -15.70
CA GLY A 92 13.21 25.20 -16.05
C GLY A 92 14.03 23.96 -15.68
N GLY A 93 13.41 22.79 -15.53
CA GLY A 93 14.08 21.49 -15.39
C GLY A 93 14.25 20.78 -16.74
N PHE A 94 15.02 19.70 -16.74
CA PHE A 94 15.23 18.80 -17.87
C PHE A 94 14.63 17.43 -17.57
N PRO A 95 13.46 17.06 -18.14
CA PRO A 95 12.81 15.79 -17.84
C PRO A 95 13.36 14.64 -18.70
N VAL A 96 13.60 13.49 -18.05
CA VAL A 96 13.92 12.23 -18.72
C VAL A 96 13.00 11.14 -18.20
N GLU A 97 12.35 10.40 -19.09
CA GLU A 97 11.47 9.30 -18.70
C GLU A 97 12.27 8.02 -18.59
N LEU A 98 12.07 7.30 -17.48
CA LEU A 98 12.68 6.03 -17.18
C LEU A 98 11.55 5.00 -16.98
N PRO A 99 11.40 4.02 -17.90
CA PRO A 99 10.41 2.97 -17.72
C PRO A 99 10.81 2.06 -16.56
N ALA A 100 9.82 1.69 -15.73
CA ALA A 100 10.00 0.77 -14.63
C ALA A 100 8.97 -0.36 -14.70
N MET A 101 9.22 -1.45 -13.99
CA MET A 101 8.35 -2.62 -13.94
C MET A 101 6.92 -2.24 -13.58
N SER A 102 5.96 -2.71 -14.36
CA SER A 102 4.53 -2.49 -14.16
C SER A 102 3.89 -3.70 -13.48
N LEU A 103 3.44 -3.54 -12.23
CA LEU A 103 2.86 -4.62 -11.43
C LEU A 103 1.34 -4.53 -11.41
N SER A 104 0.69 -5.25 -12.33
CA SER A 104 -0.77 -5.34 -12.42
C SER A 104 -1.30 -6.43 -11.48
N GLU A 105 -2.01 -6.08 -10.41
CA GLU A 105 -2.54 -7.05 -9.44
C GLU A 105 -3.41 -8.14 -10.08
N PRO A 106 -4.31 -7.84 -11.06
CA PRO A 106 -5.09 -8.88 -11.72
C PRO A 106 -4.26 -9.88 -12.54
N PHE A 107 -3.15 -9.45 -13.17
CA PHE A 107 -2.44 -10.24 -14.17
C PHE A 107 -1.11 -10.84 -13.70
N VAL A 108 -0.40 -10.17 -12.80
CA VAL A 108 0.90 -10.66 -12.29
C VAL A 108 0.69 -11.80 -11.30
N LYS A 109 1.24 -12.97 -11.60
CA LYS A 109 1.12 -14.19 -10.78
C LYS A 109 2.50 -14.66 -10.31
N PRO A 110 2.59 -15.32 -9.15
CA PRO A 110 1.51 -15.69 -8.24
C PRO A 110 0.94 -14.49 -7.47
N SER A 111 1.67 -13.40 -7.34
CA SER A 111 1.28 -12.17 -6.63
C SER A 111 2.22 -11.03 -7.02
N THR A 112 1.70 -9.81 -7.14
CA THR A 112 2.52 -8.60 -7.34
C THR A 112 3.45 -8.34 -6.16
N MET A 113 3.10 -8.82 -4.97
CA MET A 113 3.94 -8.68 -3.77
C MET A 113 5.27 -9.42 -3.90
N LEU A 114 5.33 -10.52 -4.67
CA LEU A 114 6.60 -11.19 -5.00
C LEU A 114 7.60 -10.22 -5.63
N TYR A 115 7.13 -9.27 -6.44
CA TYR A 115 7.96 -8.36 -7.22
C TYR A 115 8.06 -6.95 -6.64
N ARG A 116 7.39 -6.64 -5.50
CA ARG A 116 7.42 -5.30 -4.89
C ARG A 116 8.85 -4.85 -4.57
N ASN A 117 9.66 -5.72 -3.96
CA ASN A 117 11.03 -5.39 -3.59
C ASN A 117 11.94 -5.30 -4.82
N LEU A 118 11.68 -6.09 -5.87
CA LEU A 118 12.40 -6.01 -7.14
C LEU A 118 12.18 -4.64 -7.80
N LEU A 119 10.93 -4.18 -7.89
CA LEU A 119 10.60 -2.85 -8.40
C LEU A 119 11.21 -1.73 -7.53
N ALA A 120 11.25 -1.93 -6.20
CA ALA A 120 11.87 -0.95 -5.31
C ALA A 120 13.38 -0.82 -5.56
N MET A 121 14.09 -1.94 -5.75
CA MET A 121 15.50 -1.95 -6.15
C MET A 121 15.69 -1.36 -7.55
N GLU A 122 14.84 -1.72 -8.50
CA GLU A 122 14.89 -1.16 -9.85
C GLU A 122 14.76 0.37 -9.83
N ALA A 123 13.78 0.91 -9.09
CA ALA A 123 13.57 2.35 -8.97
C ALA A 123 14.78 3.04 -8.32
N GLU A 124 15.36 2.45 -7.27
CA GLU A 124 16.58 2.94 -6.64
C GLU A 124 17.74 2.98 -7.62
N GLU A 125 17.99 1.89 -8.36
CA GLU A 125 19.11 1.79 -9.29
C GLU A 125 18.92 2.64 -10.56
N LEU A 126 17.70 2.80 -11.05
CA LEU A 126 17.40 3.77 -12.12
C LEU A 126 17.78 5.19 -11.72
N LEU A 127 17.46 5.58 -10.48
CA LEU A 127 17.82 6.90 -9.96
C LEU A 127 19.31 7.05 -9.68
N ARG A 128 19.98 5.99 -9.19
CA ARG A 128 21.40 5.98 -8.84
C ARG A 128 22.31 5.98 -10.07
N SER A 129 22.01 5.11 -11.05
CA SER A 129 22.88 4.89 -12.21
C SER A 129 22.81 5.99 -13.28
N HIS A 130 21.82 6.86 -13.22
CA HIS A 130 21.59 7.95 -14.17
C HIS A 130 21.85 9.35 -13.53
N PRO A 131 22.07 10.40 -14.35
CA PRO A 131 22.30 11.76 -13.87
C PRO A 131 21.03 12.43 -13.36
N ILE A 132 20.37 11.87 -12.36
CA ILE A 132 19.08 12.33 -11.87
C ILE A 132 19.26 13.15 -10.60
N ASP A 133 18.68 14.35 -10.57
CA ASP A 133 18.68 15.28 -9.44
C ASP A 133 17.42 15.19 -8.59
N GLY A 134 16.30 14.77 -9.19
CA GLY A 134 15.03 14.56 -8.52
C GLY A 134 14.10 13.66 -9.34
N ALA A 135 13.08 13.10 -8.72
CA ALA A 135 12.21 12.11 -9.33
C ALA A 135 10.72 12.42 -9.21
N VAL A 136 9.98 12.15 -10.29
CA VAL A 136 8.52 12.02 -10.27
C VAL A 136 8.19 10.54 -10.42
N LEU A 137 7.43 10.00 -9.46
CA LEU A 137 7.11 8.59 -9.36
C LEU A 137 5.67 8.37 -9.83
N LEU A 138 5.46 7.80 -11.01
CA LEU A 138 4.14 7.52 -11.59
C LEU A 138 3.71 6.09 -11.27
N GLY A 139 2.69 5.93 -10.45
CA GLY A 139 2.18 4.61 -10.06
C GLY A 139 0.84 4.68 -9.35
N GLY A 140 0.21 3.55 -9.06
CA GLY A 140 -1.09 3.54 -8.38
C GLY A 140 -1.64 2.18 -8.02
N CYS A 141 -1.22 1.11 -8.69
CA CYS A 141 -1.64 -0.24 -8.33
C CYS A 141 -1.00 -0.67 -6.99
N ASP A 142 -1.60 -1.63 -6.33
CA ASP A 142 -1.37 -2.04 -4.93
C ASP A 142 0.09 -2.04 -4.47
N LYS A 143 1.01 -2.53 -5.30
CA LYS A 143 2.42 -2.73 -4.94
C LYS A 143 3.36 -1.75 -5.64
N THR A 144 2.92 -1.07 -6.71
CA THR A 144 3.76 -0.07 -7.38
C THR A 144 3.96 1.17 -6.52
N THR A 145 2.92 1.64 -5.84
CA THR A 145 3.01 2.80 -4.93
C THR A 145 4.08 2.59 -3.86
N PRO A 146 3.99 1.56 -2.98
CA PRO A 146 5.01 1.36 -1.96
C PRO A 146 6.39 1.07 -2.54
N ALA A 147 6.49 0.31 -3.64
CA ALA A 147 7.77 -0.01 -4.26
C ALA A 147 8.52 1.23 -4.74
N LEU A 148 7.84 2.13 -5.47
CA LEU A 148 8.45 3.37 -5.95
C LEU A 148 8.89 4.28 -4.81
N ILE A 149 8.07 4.40 -3.75
CA ILE A 149 8.40 5.20 -2.56
C ILE A 149 9.60 4.58 -1.83
N MET A 150 9.64 3.24 -1.65
CA MET A 150 10.76 2.52 -1.04
C MET A 150 12.06 2.74 -1.83
N GLY A 151 12.03 2.71 -3.16
CA GLY A 151 13.19 3.02 -4.00
C GLY A 151 13.66 4.47 -3.86
N ALA A 152 12.74 5.43 -3.82
CA ALA A 152 13.07 6.83 -3.61
C ALA A 152 13.65 7.12 -2.22
N ILE A 153 13.14 6.45 -1.17
CA ILE A 153 13.70 6.50 0.18
C ILE A 153 15.15 6.01 0.18
N SER A 154 15.42 4.85 -0.41
CA SER A 154 16.75 4.25 -0.46
C SER A 154 17.75 5.12 -1.24
N MET A 155 17.31 5.76 -2.34
CA MET A 155 18.17 6.65 -3.12
C MET A 155 18.41 8.01 -2.45
N GLY A 156 17.41 8.59 -1.79
CA GLY A 156 17.54 9.83 -1.04
C GLY A 156 17.57 11.13 -1.87
N VAL A 157 17.21 11.11 -3.14
CA VAL A 157 17.01 12.33 -3.94
C VAL A 157 15.61 12.92 -3.71
N PRO A 158 15.40 14.23 -3.95
CA PRO A 158 14.07 14.82 -3.94
C PRO A 158 13.09 14.01 -4.80
N ALA A 159 11.94 13.64 -4.26
CA ALA A 159 10.97 12.83 -4.96
C ALA A 159 9.53 13.27 -4.66
N ILE A 160 8.69 13.25 -5.69
CA ILE A 160 7.24 13.49 -5.58
C ILE A 160 6.48 12.33 -6.20
N TYR A 161 5.48 11.82 -5.48
CA TYR A 161 4.64 10.74 -5.96
C TYR A 161 3.39 11.29 -6.66
N VAL A 162 3.10 10.77 -7.83
CA VAL A 162 1.92 11.09 -8.65
C VAL A 162 1.04 9.84 -8.73
N PRO A 163 -0.10 9.83 -8.02
CA PRO A 163 -1.02 8.71 -7.99
C PRO A 163 -1.73 8.52 -9.34
N ALA A 164 -1.99 7.27 -9.74
CA ALA A 164 -2.76 6.97 -10.95
C ALA A 164 -4.24 7.38 -10.83
N GLY A 165 -4.77 7.49 -9.63
CA GLY A 165 -6.17 7.83 -9.36
C GLY A 165 -7.13 6.66 -9.57
N PRO A 166 -8.30 6.68 -8.90
CA PRO A 166 -9.34 5.66 -9.06
C PRO A 166 -10.02 5.74 -10.42
N GLN A 167 -10.51 4.61 -10.92
CA GLN A 167 -11.39 4.56 -12.08
C GLN A 167 -12.79 5.10 -11.75
N LEU A 168 -13.58 5.37 -12.78
CA LEU A 168 -15.00 5.74 -12.65
C LEU A 168 -15.81 4.60 -12.04
N ASN A 169 -16.90 4.94 -11.33
CA ASN A 169 -17.81 3.96 -10.74
C ASN A 169 -18.31 2.96 -11.79
N GLY A 170 -18.31 1.67 -11.45
CA GLY A 170 -18.94 0.65 -12.27
C GLY A 170 -20.46 0.83 -12.33
N ASN A 171 -21.12 0.24 -13.32
CA ASN A 171 -22.57 0.29 -13.45
C ASN A 171 -23.10 -0.98 -14.09
N TRP A 172 -24.12 -1.55 -13.46
CA TRP A 172 -24.89 -2.65 -14.02
C TRP A 172 -26.39 -2.36 -13.88
N ARG A 173 -27.08 -2.18 -15.00
CA ARG A 173 -28.54 -1.92 -15.03
C ARG A 173 -28.97 -0.77 -14.12
N GLY A 174 -28.17 0.32 -14.07
CA GLY A 174 -28.42 1.49 -13.24
C GLY A 174 -27.95 1.37 -11.78
N GLN A 175 -27.43 0.22 -11.36
CA GLN A 175 -26.83 0.04 -10.03
C GLN A 175 -25.34 0.33 -10.08
N GLU A 176 -24.86 1.16 -9.15
CA GLU A 176 -23.42 1.39 -9.00
C GLU A 176 -22.71 0.16 -8.47
N MET A 177 -21.55 -0.15 -9.07
CA MET A 177 -20.70 -1.26 -8.69
C MET A 177 -19.30 -0.80 -8.35
N GLY A 178 -18.75 -1.39 -7.29
CA GLY A 178 -17.36 -1.20 -6.87
C GLY A 178 -16.56 -2.48 -7.08
N SER A 179 -15.58 -2.44 -7.97
CA SER A 179 -14.61 -3.51 -8.32
C SER A 179 -14.68 -4.83 -7.50
N GLY A 180 -13.67 -5.14 -6.70
CA GLY A 180 -13.60 -6.42 -5.99
C GLY A 180 -14.72 -6.68 -4.99
N SER A 181 -15.26 -5.66 -4.32
CA SER A 181 -16.33 -5.85 -3.33
C SER A 181 -17.61 -6.42 -3.95
N ASP A 182 -18.02 -5.88 -5.10
CA ASP A 182 -19.21 -6.38 -5.79
C ASP A 182 -18.91 -7.64 -6.61
N ALA A 183 -17.70 -7.80 -7.16
CA ALA A 183 -17.29 -9.03 -7.83
C ALA A 183 -17.43 -10.25 -6.90
N TRP A 184 -16.96 -10.16 -5.65
CA TRP A 184 -17.13 -11.23 -4.66
C TRP A 184 -18.59 -11.48 -4.31
N LYS A 185 -19.38 -10.43 -4.11
CA LYS A 185 -20.82 -10.52 -3.84
C LYS A 185 -21.55 -11.28 -4.96
N TYR A 186 -21.35 -10.85 -6.20
CA TYR A 186 -22.02 -11.48 -7.36
C TYR A 186 -21.46 -12.87 -7.70
N TRP A 187 -20.19 -13.13 -7.37
CA TRP A 187 -19.63 -14.48 -7.47
C TRP A 187 -20.35 -15.46 -6.52
N ASP A 188 -20.61 -15.06 -5.28
CA ASP A 188 -21.39 -15.87 -4.33
C ASP A 188 -22.83 -16.08 -4.82
N GLU A 189 -23.46 -15.08 -5.41
CA GLU A 189 -24.79 -15.23 -6.02
C GLU A 189 -24.78 -16.24 -7.19
N LYS A 190 -23.72 -16.20 -8.01
CA LYS A 190 -23.51 -17.16 -9.11
C LYS A 190 -23.31 -18.58 -8.58
N ARG A 191 -22.44 -18.77 -7.58
CA ARG A 191 -22.21 -20.08 -6.93
C ARG A 191 -23.47 -20.66 -6.30
N ALA A 192 -24.36 -19.79 -5.83
CA ALA A 192 -25.66 -20.19 -5.30
C ALA A 192 -26.73 -20.44 -6.38
N GLY A 193 -26.41 -20.22 -7.66
CA GLY A 193 -27.32 -20.41 -8.80
C GLY A 193 -28.38 -19.31 -8.93
N ARG A 194 -28.15 -18.12 -8.38
CA ARG A 194 -29.08 -16.98 -8.41
C ARG A 194 -28.80 -15.95 -9.51
N ILE A 195 -27.65 -16.07 -10.21
CA ILE A 195 -27.27 -15.24 -11.35
C ILE A 195 -26.99 -16.17 -12.55
N SER A 196 -27.53 -15.81 -13.71
CA SER A 196 -27.32 -16.52 -14.96
C SER A 196 -25.93 -16.29 -15.55
N GLU A 197 -25.50 -17.11 -16.51
CA GLU A 197 -24.24 -16.88 -17.25
C GLU A 197 -24.30 -15.58 -18.08
N GLU A 198 -25.48 -15.23 -18.59
CA GLU A 198 -25.71 -13.99 -19.34
C GLU A 198 -25.58 -12.76 -18.44
N ASP A 199 -26.21 -12.75 -17.26
CA ASP A 199 -26.06 -11.69 -16.26
C ASP A 199 -24.60 -11.55 -15.82
N TRP A 200 -23.90 -12.67 -15.64
CA TRP A 200 -22.49 -12.66 -15.26
C TRP A 200 -21.60 -12.00 -16.33
N ALA A 201 -21.81 -12.33 -17.60
CA ALA A 201 -21.09 -11.71 -18.71
C ALA A 201 -21.38 -10.21 -18.84
N GLU A 202 -22.64 -9.79 -18.57
CA GLU A 202 -23.01 -8.38 -18.56
C GLU A 202 -22.33 -7.62 -17.41
N LEU A 203 -22.26 -8.23 -16.21
CA LEU A 203 -21.54 -7.69 -15.05
C LEU A 203 -20.05 -7.46 -15.36
N GLU A 204 -19.38 -8.37 -16.06
CA GLU A 204 -17.97 -8.20 -16.47
C GLU A 204 -17.79 -6.93 -17.31
N GLY A 205 -18.71 -6.61 -18.21
CA GLY A 205 -18.65 -5.39 -19.03
C GLY A 205 -18.91 -4.10 -18.24
N GLY A 206 -19.65 -4.18 -17.13
CA GLY A 206 -20.07 -3.02 -16.35
C GLY A 206 -19.16 -2.65 -15.19
N ILE A 207 -18.36 -3.59 -14.69
CA ILE A 207 -17.64 -3.40 -13.42
C ILE A 207 -16.40 -2.49 -13.55
N ALA A 208 -15.75 -2.43 -14.72
CA ALA A 208 -14.54 -1.62 -14.96
C ALA A 208 -14.74 -0.75 -16.20
N ARG A 209 -15.08 0.54 -16.00
CA ARG A 209 -15.53 1.44 -17.07
C ARG A 209 -14.48 2.41 -17.59
N SER A 210 -13.34 2.52 -16.92
CA SER A 210 -12.23 3.39 -17.32
C SER A 210 -10.89 2.82 -16.86
N PHE A 211 -9.80 3.41 -17.31
CA PHE A 211 -8.50 3.22 -16.67
C PHE A 211 -8.50 3.80 -15.25
N GLY A 212 -7.47 3.48 -14.48
CA GLY A 212 -7.34 3.88 -13.09
C GLY A 212 -7.36 2.68 -12.15
N THR A 213 -7.14 2.93 -10.85
CA THR A 213 -7.14 1.88 -9.82
C THR A 213 -8.57 1.51 -9.42
N CYS A 214 -8.72 0.49 -8.57
CA CYS A 214 -10.03 0.12 -8.04
C CYS A 214 -10.77 1.34 -7.44
N MET A 215 -12.09 1.44 -7.70
CA MET A 215 -12.94 2.54 -7.23
C MET A 215 -13.45 2.35 -5.80
N VAL A 216 -12.90 1.41 -5.05
CA VAL A 216 -13.20 1.17 -3.61
C VAL A 216 -11.97 1.45 -2.77
N MET A 217 -12.11 1.55 -1.44
CA MET A 217 -11.01 1.72 -0.49
C MET A 217 -10.22 0.39 -0.34
N GLY A 218 -9.63 -0.05 -1.45
CA GLY A 218 -8.70 -1.16 -1.50
C GLY A 218 -7.27 -0.72 -1.22
N THR A 219 -6.29 -1.62 -1.46
CA THR A 219 -4.87 -1.33 -1.18
C THR A 219 -4.34 -0.19 -2.04
N ALA A 220 -4.75 -0.11 -3.32
CA ALA A 220 -4.32 0.97 -4.21
C ALA A 220 -4.74 2.35 -3.69
N ALA A 221 -6.04 2.55 -3.41
CA ALA A 221 -6.55 3.81 -2.85
C ALA A 221 -5.91 4.13 -1.49
N THR A 222 -5.78 3.13 -0.62
CA THR A 222 -5.13 3.29 0.69
C THR A 222 -3.68 3.75 0.56
N MET A 223 -2.88 3.12 -0.31
CA MET A 223 -1.46 3.49 -0.45
C MET A 223 -1.26 4.85 -1.13
N MET A 224 -2.12 5.22 -2.10
CA MET A 224 -2.12 6.59 -2.66
C MET A 224 -2.41 7.64 -1.59
N ALA A 225 -3.39 7.39 -0.72
CA ALA A 225 -3.74 8.29 0.37
C ALA A 225 -2.65 8.34 1.46
N ILE A 226 -2.01 7.22 1.79
CA ILE A 226 -0.85 7.18 2.70
C ILE A 226 0.31 8.01 2.12
N ALA A 227 0.59 7.90 0.82
CA ALA A 227 1.63 8.71 0.16
C ALA A 227 1.34 10.22 0.26
N GLU A 228 0.08 10.63 0.17
CA GLU A 228 -0.33 12.02 0.38
C GLU A 228 -0.25 12.42 1.87
N ALA A 229 -0.75 11.57 2.77
CA ALA A 229 -0.78 11.84 4.21
C ALA A 229 0.63 11.92 4.84
N VAL A 230 1.59 11.14 4.34
CA VAL A 230 3.00 11.23 4.74
C VAL A 230 3.72 12.41 4.10
N GLY A 231 3.06 13.14 3.19
CA GLY A 231 3.56 14.38 2.59
C GLY A 231 4.26 14.22 1.23
N LEU A 232 4.23 13.06 0.57
CA LEU A 232 4.95 12.80 -0.70
C LEU A 232 4.14 13.13 -1.96
N SER A 233 2.87 13.50 -1.87
CA SER A 233 2.01 13.91 -2.99
C SER A 233 1.47 15.32 -2.79
N LEU A 234 1.04 15.96 -3.88
CA LEU A 234 0.31 17.22 -3.78
C LEU A 234 -1.03 17.03 -3.04
N PRO A 235 -1.46 18.02 -2.25
CA PRO A 235 -2.72 17.94 -1.51
C PRO A 235 -3.94 17.67 -2.40
N GLY A 236 -4.70 16.62 -2.09
CA GLY A 236 -5.87 16.16 -2.83
C GLY A 236 -5.57 15.25 -4.01
N ALA A 237 -4.31 15.02 -4.35
CA ALA A 237 -3.91 14.23 -5.52
C ALA A 237 -4.43 12.78 -5.49
N SER A 238 -4.40 12.14 -4.32
CA SER A 238 -4.75 10.72 -4.16
C SER A 238 -6.22 10.40 -4.46
N SER A 239 -7.09 11.40 -4.39
CA SER A 239 -8.53 11.22 -4.55
C SER A 239 -9.03 11.49 -5.97
N ILE A 240 -8.23 12.17 -6.82
CA ILE A 240 -8.66 12.59 -8.17
C ILE A 240 -8.89 11.36 -9.05
N PRO A 241 -10.09 11.17 -9.62
CA PRO A 241 -10.34 10.09 -10.57
C PRO A 241 -9.40 10.19 -11.79
N ALA A 242 -8.88 9.05 -12.23
CA ALA A 242 -7.91 8.96 -13.33
C ALA A 242 -8.40 9.63 -14.63
N ALA A 243 -9.70 9.57 -14.90
CA ALA A 243 -10.34 10.12 -16.07
C ALA A 243 -10.74 11.61 -15.93
N ASP A 244 -10.65 12.19 -14.72
CA ASP A 244 -11.00 13.58 -14.46
C ASP A 244 -9.94 14.53 -15.06
N SER A 245 -10.37 15.67 -15.60
CA SER A 245 -9.49 16.71 -16.14
C SER A 245 -8.58 17.36 -15.09
N ALA A 246 -8.87 17.21 -13.80
CA ALA A 246 -7.99 17.62 -12.72
C ALA A 246 -6.72 16.76 -12.66
N HIS A 247 -6.78 15.49 -13.10
CA HIS A 247 -5.65 14.58 -13.04
C HIS A 247 -4.44 15.04 -13.89
N PRO A 248 -4.56 15.38 -15.19
CA PRO A 248 -3.43 15.94 -15.96
C PRO A 248 -2.96 17.31 -15.43
N ARG A 249 -3.84 18.12 -14.82
CA ARG A 249 -3.42 19.38 -14.18
C ARG A 249 -2.55 19.11 -12.95
N MET A 250 -2.91 18.13 -12.13
CA MET A 250 -2.13 17.68 -10.98
C MET A 250 -0.76 17.12 -11.41
N CYS A 251 -0.70 16.30 -12.49
CA CYS A 251 0.55 15.79 -13.04
C CYS A 251 1.49 16.93 -13.45
N SER A 252 0.98 17.93 -14.18
CA SER A 252 1.78 19.09 -14.58
C SER A 252 2.23 19.95 -13.38
N ALA A 253 1.38 20.08 -12.35
CA ALA A 253 1.75 20.79 -11.13
C ALA A 253 2.85 20.04 -10.36
N SER A 254 2.80 18.71 -10.28
CA SER A 254 3.84 17.88 -9.70
C SER A 254 5.17 18.00 -10.45
N GLY A 255 5.12 18.07 -11.79
CA GLY A 255 6.29 18.31 -12.63
C GLY A 255 6.95 19.67 -12.38
N ARG A 256 6.17 20.73 -12.13
CA ARG A 256 6.74 22.03 -11.71
C ARG A 256 7.35 21.94 -10.31
N ARG A 257 6.63 21.34 -9.38
CA ARG A 257 7.05 21.32 -7.97
C ARG A 257 8.35 20.55 -7.74
N ILE A 258 8.58 19.44 -8.43
CA ILE A 258 9.83 18.67 -8.26
C ILE A 258 11.08 19.48 -8.60
N VAL A 259 11.01 20.39 -9.55
CA VAL A 259 12.14 21.27 -9.91
C VAL A 259 12.50 22.18 -8.72
N ASP A 260 11.50 22.79 -8.07
CA ASP A 260 11.72 23.59 -6.86
C ASP A 260 12.28 22.75 -5.72
N MET A 261 11.75 21.52 -5.53
CA MET A 261 12.22 20.60 -4.48
C MET A 261 13.70 20.25 -4.63
N VAL A 262 14.21 20.13 -5.87
CA VAL A 262 15.65 19.91 -6.11
C VAL A 262 16.47 21.08 -5.62
N TRP A 263 16.06 22.32 -5.93
CA TRP A 263 16.75 23.53 -5.46
C TRP A 263 16.67 23.71 -3.94
N GLU A 264 15.57 23.28 -3.33
CA GLU A 264 15.35 23.30 -1.88
C GLU A 264 16.02 22.11 -1.15
N ASP A 265 16.58 21.15 -1.89
CA ASP A 265 17.07 19.86 -1.35
C ASP A 265 16.03 19.14 -0.48
N LEU A 266 14.76 19.17 -0.91
CA LEU A 266 13.65 18.58 -0.16
C LEU A 266 13.50 17.10 -0.49
N THR A 267 14.11 16.25 0.33
CA THR A 267 14.19 14.78 0.15
C THR A 267 13.14 14.04 0.95
N PRO A 268 12.84 12.75 0.63
CA PRO A 268 11.95 11.91 1.42
C PRO A 268 12.34 11.84 2.90
N GLN A 269 13.63 11.80 3.23
CA GLN A 269 14.13 11.74 4.61
C GLN A 269 13.75 12.98 5.44
N LYS A 270 13.59 14.14 4.79
CA LYS A 270 13.16 15.39 5.46
C LYS A 270 11.64 15.46 5.66
N ILE A 271 10.88 14.75 4.84
CA ILE A 271 9.41 14.73 4.85
C ILE A 271 8.88 13.58 5.72
N MET A 272 9.39 12.37 5.52
CA MET A 272 8.86 11.13 6.10
C MET A 272 9.40 10.90 7.51
N THR A 273 9.04 11.77 8.44
CA THR A 273 9.40 11.69 9.87
C THR A 273 8.51 10.68 10.62
N PRO A 274 8.87 10.25 11.84
CA PRO A 274 7.98 9.43 12.68
C PRO A 274 6.58 10.02 12.84
N ALA A 275 6.46 11.34 13.05
CA ALA A 275 5.17 12.03 13.15
C ALA A 275 4.37 11.98 11.84
N ALA A 276 5.03 12.08 10.68
CA ALA A 276 4.38 11.94 9.37
C ALA A 276 3.84 10.50 9.16
N PHE A 277 4.56 9.47 9.62
CA PHE A 277 4.05 8.10 9.62
C PHE A 277 2.87 7.92 10.57
N ASP A 278 2.90 8.50 11.76
CA ASP A 278 1.75 8.49 12.67
C ASP A 278 0.53 9.17 12.05
N ASN A 279 0.69 10.30 11.36
CA ASN A 279 -0.39 10.93 10.59
C ASN A 279 -0.93 10.00 9.51
N ALA A 280 -0.06 9.34 8.76
CA ALA A 280 -0.47 8.39 7.71
C ALA A 280 -1.24 7.19 8.29
N ILE A 281 -0.86 6.67 9.46
CA ILE A 281 -1.59 5.61 10.15
C ILE A 281 -2.96 6.12 10.64
N ARG A 282 -3.07 7.33 11.20
CA ARG A 282 -4.36 7.93 11.59
C ARG A 282 -5.29 8.08 10.39
N VAL A 283 -4.77 8.58 9.28
CA VAL A 283 -5.51 8.68 8.02
C VAL A 283 -5.95 7.30 7.53
N HIS A 284 -5.05 6.30 7.55
CA HIS A 284 -5.37 4.92 7.22
C HIS A 284 -6.55 4.38 8.06
N MET A 285 -6.55 4.62 9.38
CA MET A 285 -7.63 4.20 10.27
C MET A 285 -8.95 4.89 9.93
N ALA A 286 -8.93 6.21 9.73
CA ALA A 286 -10.12 6.99 9.44
C ALA A 286 -10.74 6.70 8.05
N MET A 287 -9.93 6.28 7.09
CA MET A 287 -10.39 5.90 5.76
C MET A 287 -11.01 4.51 5.67
N GLY A 288 -10.90 3.68 6.72
CA GLY A 288 -11.22 2.27 6.57
C GLY A 288 -10.26 1.56 5.62
N GLY A 289 -8.97 1.85 5.71
CA GLY A 289 -7.94 1.38 4.78
C GLY A 289 -7.72 -0.14 4.76
N SER A 290 -6.94 -0.59 3.80
CA SER A 290 -6.60 -2.00 3.59
C SER A 290 -5.59 -2.52 4.62
N THR A 291 -5.79 -3.75 5.11
CA THR A 291 -4.81 -4.44 5.96
C THR A 291 -3.43 -4.59 5.33
N ASN A 292 -3.35 -4.67 3.99
CA ASN A 292 -2.09 -4.75 3.25
C ASN A 292 -1.17 -3.54 3.49
N ALA A 293 -1.75 -2.38 3.76
CA ALA A 293 -0.98 -1.15 3.98
C ALA A 293 -0.02 -1.25 5.17
N ILE A 294 -0.35 -2.04 6.20
CA ILE A 294 0.52 -2.24 7.36
C ILE A 294 1.89 -2.74 6.93
N ILE A 295 1.92 -3.82 6.12
CA ILE A 295 3.17 -4.40 5.60
C ILE A 295 3.99 -3.34 4.84
N HIS A 296 3.33 -2.51 4.05
CA HIS A 296 4.01 -1.51 3.22
C HIS A 296 4.54 -0.32 4.03
N VAL A 297 3.76 0.16 4.99
CA VAL A 297 4.16 1.27 5.87
C VAL A 297 5.32 0.85 6.77
N VAL A 298 5.28 -0.37 7.33
CA VAL A 298 6.40 -0.93 8.12
C VAL A 298 7.67 -1.01 7.26
N ALA A 299 7.59 -1.51 6.02
CA ALA A 299 8.74 -1.58 5.12
C ALA A 299 9.32 -0.19 4.80
N MET A 300 8.46 0.79 4.46
CA MET A 300 8.91 2.17 4.19
C MET A 300 9.60 2.79 5.40
N ALA A 301 9.04 2.62 6.60
CA ALA A 301 9.60 3.16 7.83
C ALA A 301 10.97 2.52 8.17
N ARG A 302 11.09 1.20 8.02
CA ARG A 302 12.35 0.47 8.29
C ARG A 302 13.47 0.85 7.32
N ARG A 303 13.16 1.16 6.06
CA ARG A 303 14.15 1.73 5.12
C ARG A 303 14.68 3.10 5.52
N LEU A 304 13.93 3.84 6.33
CA LEU A 304 14.38 5.08 6.97
C LEU A 304 15.05 4.85 8.34
N GLY A 305 15.24 3.60 8.76
CA GLY A 305 15.78 3.25 10.07
C GLY A 305 14.82 3.53 11.22
N LEU A 306 13.53 3.71 10.95
CA LEU A 306 12.52 3.99 11.97
C LEU A 306 11.94 2.67 12.53
N PRO A 307 11.86 2.51 13.87
CA PRO A 307 11.41 1.27 14.52
C PRO A 307 9.88 1.18 14.55
N PHE A 308 9.25 1.05 13.38
CA PHE A 308 7.81 0.84 13.26
C PHE A 308 7.47 -0.65 13.21
N ASP A 309 6.39 -1.01 13.92
CA ASP A 309 5.83 -2.36 13.94
C ASP A 309 4.29 -2.35 13.96
N MET A 310 3.66 -3.53 13.94
CA MET A 310 2.20 -3.66 13.99
C MET A 310 1.58 -3.11 15.28
N LYS A 311 2.33 -3.06 16.40
CA LYS A 311 1.82 -2.55 17.68
C LYS A 311 1.43 -1.08 17.58
N ARG A 312 2.22 -0.27 16.84
CA ARG A 312 1.90 1.15 16.64
C ARG A 312 0.57 1.34 15.90
N PHE A 313 0.26 0.44 14.96
CA PHE A 313 -1.04 0.45 14.29
C PHE A 313 -2.19 0.14 15.26
N ASP A 314 -2.03 -0.82 16.17
CA ASP A 314 -3.06 -1.14 17.16
C ASP A 314 -3.30 0.00 18.14
N GLU A 315 -2.24 0.65 18.61
CA GLU A 315 -2.34 1.82 19.49
C GLU A 315 -3.21 2.90 18.85
N ILE A 316 -2.88 3.30 17.62
CA ILE A 316 -3.63 4.35 16.89
C ILE A 316 -5.05 3.90 16.52
N SER A 317 -5.25 2.61 16.19
CA SER A 317 -6.57 2.09 15.83
C SER A 317 -7.61 2.18 16.94
N ARG A 318 -7.18 2.23 18.19
CA ARG A 318 -8.06 2.40 19.36
C ARG A 318 -8.53 3.84 19.54
N GLU A 319 -7.80 4.79 18.95
CA GLU A 319 -8.05 6.23 19.12
C GLU A 319 -8.83 6.81 17.93
N ILE A 320 -8.59 6.29 16.73
CA ILE A 320 -9.07 6.87 15.48
C ILE A 320 -10.19 6.01 14.87
N PRO A 321 -11.42 6.51 14.84
CA PRO A 321 -12.56 5.81 14.24
C PRO A 321 -12.53 5.87 12.70
N VAL A 322 -13.36 5.04 12.04
CA VAL A 322 -13.58 5.12 10.58
C VAL A 322 -14.55 6.26 10.29
N LEU A 323 -14.14 7.22 9.45
CA LEU A 323 -14.95 8.36 9.02
C LEU A 323 -15.41 8.24 7.55
N ALA A 324 -14.63 7.58 6.68
CA ALA A 324 -15.00 7.43 5.28
C ALA A 324 -16.00 6.27 5.09
N ASN A 325 -17.21 6.61 4.62
CA ASN A 325 -18.28 5.66 4.31
C ASN A 325 -18.09 5.09 2.90
N VAL A 326 -16.91 4.48 2.64
CA VAL A 326 -16.51 3.95 1.34
C VAL A 326 -16.37 2.43 1.42
N ARG A 327 -16.82 1.71 0.38
CA ARG A 327 -16.69 0.24 0.30
C ARG A 327 -15.23 -0.20 0.43
N PRO A 328 -14.92 -1.32 1.11
CA PRO A 328 -15.82 -2.33 1.64
C PRO A 328 -16.38 -2.04 3.04
N SER A 329 -15.93 -1.00 3.74
CA SER A 329 -16.39 -0.65 5.10
C SER A 329 -17.69 0.15 5.12
N GLY A 330 -18.08 0.74 3.99
CA GLY A 330 -19.23 1.61 3.83
C GLY A 330 -20.04 1.37 2.56
N GLY A 331 -20.80 2.39 2.12
CA GLY A 331 -21.73 2.28 1.00
C GLY A 331 -21.27 2.93 -0.31
N TYR A 332 -20.44 3.95 -0.25
CA TYR A 332 -20.05 4.80 -1.39
C TYR A 332 -18.76 4.31 -2.08
N LEU A 333 -18.35 5.00 -3.14
CA LEU A 333 -17.17 4.69 -3.94
C LEU A 333 -16.16 5.86 -3.92
N MET A 334 -14.98 5.68 -4.51
CA MET A 334 -13.90 6.68 -4.46
C MET A 334 -14.22 7.96 -5.23
N GLU A 335 -15.04 7.92 -6.27
CA GLU A 335 -15.52 9.11 -6.98
C GLU A 335 -16.42 9.95 -6.07
N ASP A 336 -17.31 9.32 -5.28
CA ASP A 336 -18.10 10.01 -4.26
C ASP A 336 -17.23 10.65 -3.20
N PHE A 337 -16.19 9.93 -2.75
CA PHE A 337 -15.23 10.44 -1.78
C PHE A 337 -14.50 11.69 -2.31
N TYR A 338 -14.08 11.70 -3.57
CA TYR A 338 -13.47 12.87 -4.21
C TYR A 338 -14.42 14.07 -4.18
N TYR A 339 -15.67 13.90 -4.63
CA TYR A 339 -16.66 14.99 -4.63
C TYR A 339 -17.19 15.37 -3.24
N ALA A 340 -16.98 14.52 -2.24
CA ALA A 340 -17.26 14.85 -0.85
C ALA A 340 -16.20 15.78 -0.21
N GLY A 341 -15.08 16.03 -0.91
CA GLY A 341 -13.96 16.85 -0.45
C GLY A 341 -12.65 16.10 -0.41
N GLY A 342 -12.66 14.78 -0.62
CA GLY A 342 -11.50 13.91 -0.72
C GLY A 342 -10.65 13.85 0.55
N LEU A 343 -9.40 13.45 0.38
CA LEU A 343 -8.48 13.22 1.50
C LEU A 343 -8.22 14.50 2.32
N ARG A 344 -8.14 15.66 1.67
CA ARG A 344 -7.94 16.93 2.38
C ARG A 344 -9.06 17.24 3.37
N ALA A 345 -10.31 17.00 2.98
CA ALA A 345 -11.47 17.20 3.85
C ALA A 345 -11.45 16.21 5.01
N LEU A 346 -11.17 14.93 4.76
CA LEU A 346 -11.04 13.93 5.80
C LEU A 346 -9.92 14.28 6.79
N MET A 347 -8.75 14.71 6.31
CA MET A 347 -7.66 15.13 7.17
C MET A 347 -8.01 16.39 7.99
N ASN A 348 -8.82 17.29 7.44
CA ASN A 348 -9.29 18.45 8.20
C ASN A 348 -10.28 18.06 9.30
N GLU A 349 -11.10 17.02 9.11
CA GLU A 349 -11.91 16.44 10.20
C GLU A 349 -11.06 15.82 11.31
N LEU A 350 -9.88 15.30 10.97
CA LEU A 350 -8.93 14.71 11.90
C LEU A 350 -7.92 15.70 12.49
N LYS A 351 -7.96 16.98 12.15
CA LYS A 351 -6.90 17.95 12.43
C LYS A 351 -6.44 17.99 13.89
N GLU A 352 -7.35 17.78 14.85
CA GLU A 352 -7.04 17.77 16.29
C GLU A 352 -6.22 16.53 16.72
N THR A 353 -6.14 15.51 15.87
CA THR A 353 -5.40 14.28 16.13
C THR A 353 -4.08 14.20 15.34
N LEU A 354 -3.90 15.06 14.34
CA LEU A 354 -2.73 15.07 13.46
C LEU A 354 -1.62 16.00 13.98
N ASP A 355 -0.37 15.63 13.73
CA ASP A 355 0.73 16.58 13.82
C ASP A 355 0.73 17.48 12.58
N LEU A 356 0.18 18.68 12.74
CA LEU A 356 0.00 19.65 11.67
C LEU A 356 1.31 20.31 11.21
N THR A 357 2.42 20.11 11.94
CA THR A 357 3.73 20.70 11.64
C THR A 357 4.54 19.88 10.64
N CYS A 358 4.12 18.65 10.34
CA CYS A 358 4.80 17.77 9.37
C CYS A 358 4.94 18.45 8.01
N LEU A 359 6.16 18.48 7.49
CA LEU A 359 6.51 19.07 6.19
C LEU A 359 6.05 18.16 5.04
N THR A 360 5.70 18.76 3.89
CA THR A 360 5.27 18.03 2.71
C THR A 360 6.04 18.47 1.45
N VAL A 361 5.86 17.75 0.35
CA VAL A 361 6.42 18.12 -0.97
C VAL A 361 6.09 19.55 -1.41
N THR A 362 5.05 20.18 -0.88
CA THR A 362 4.71 21.57 -1.22
C THR A 362 5.69 22.59 -0.62
N GLY A 363 6.57 22.18 0.31
CA GLY A 363 7.36 23.07 1.14
C GLY A 363 6.56 23.71 2.29
N LYS A 364 5.30 23.32 2.44
CA LYS A 364 4.39 23.75 3.50
C LYS A 364 4.07 22.56 4.41
N THR A 365 3.52 22.87 5.57
CA THR A 365 3.10 21.88 6.55
C THR A 365 1.77 21.20 6.15
N ILE A 366 1.47 20.06 6.78
CA ILE A 366 0.15 19.40 6.65
C ILE A 366 -0.96 20.38 7.04
N GLY A 367 -0.81 21.12 8.16
CA GLY A 367 -1.80 22.09 8.61
C GLY A 367 -2.11 23.17 7.59
N GLU A 368 -1.08 23.73 6.93
CA GLU A 368 -1.26 24.72 5.87
C GLU A 368 -1.95 24.13 4.64
N ASN A 369 -1.65 22.87 4.28
CA ASN A 369 -2.20 22.21 3.11
C ASN A 369 -3.67 21.81 3.25
N ILE A 370 -4.12 21.47 4.46
CA ILE A 370 -5.53 21.09 4.73
C ILE A 370 -6.41 22.27 5.15
N ALA A 371 -5.80 23.43 5.46
CA ALA A 371 -6.53 24.61 5.89
C ALA A 371 -7.67 24.97 4.92
N GLY A 372 -8.88 25.18 5.47
CA GLY A 372 -10.07 25.54 4.70
C GLY A 372 -10.68 24.41 3.85
N ALA A 373 -10.16 23.18 3.93
CA ALA A 373 -10.81 22.04 3.29
C ALA A 373 -12.16 21.76 3.97
N GLN A 374 -13.21 21.48 3.17
CA GLN A 374 -14.56 21.27 3.64
C GLN A 374 -15.11 19.93 3.18
N VAL A 375 -15.94 19.32 4.02
CA VAL A 375 -16.77 18.17 3.66
C VAL A 375 -18.03 18.68 2.96
N TYR A 376 -18.24 18.27 1.71
CA TYR A 376 -19.43 18.66 0.92
C TYR A 376 -20.56 17.63 0.97
N LYS A 377 -20.23 16.36 1.31
CA LYS A 377 -21.19 15.25 1.47
C LYS A 377 -20.94 14.54 2.80
N PRO A 378 -21.63 14.93 3.88
CA PRO A 378 -21.44 14.32 5.21
C PRO A 378 -21.79 12.84 5.29
N ASP A 379 -22.62 12.34 4.38
CA ASP A 379 -22.95 10.90 4.29
C ASP A 379 -21.78 10.06 3.77
N VAL A 380 -20.80 10.69 3.10
CA VAL A 380 -19.61 10.04 2.54
C VAL A 380 -18.39 10.19 3.44
N ILE A 381 -18.19 11.40 4.00
CA ILE A 381 -17.16 11.69 5.00
C ILE A 381 -17.88 12.15 6.26
N HIS A 382 -17.96 11.26 7.24
CA HIS A 382 -18.61 11.51 8.51
C HIS A 382 -17.73 12.40 9.41
N PRO A 383 -18.36 13.21 10.27
CA PRO A 383 -17.62 13.97 11.29
C PRO A 383 -17.09 13.03 12.38
N LEU A 384 -16.01 13.45 13.06
CA LEU A 384 -15.41 12.70 14.17
C LEU A 384 -16.40 12.40 15.31
N SER A 385 -17.42 13.25 15.49
CA SER A 385 -18.48 13.08 16.50
C SER A 385 -19.50 11.98 16.19
N ASP A 386 -19.65 11.61 14.89
CA ASP A 386 -20.58 10.58 14.43
C ASP A 386 -19.93 9.69 13.36
N PRO A 387 -18.96 8.83 13.73
CA PRO A 387 -18.19 8.03 12.80
C PRO A 387 -18.98 6.85 12.23
N VAL A 388 -18.56 6.36 11.05
CA VAL A 388 -19.09 5.13 10.42
C VAL A 388 -18.86 3.91 11.33
N SER A 389 -17.70 3.83 11.96
CA SER A 389 -17.36 2.81 12.96
C SER A 389 -16.46 3.42 14.02
N ARG A 390 -16.72 3.10 15.28
CA ARG A 390 -15.88 3.56 16.41
C ARG A 390 -14.52 2.86 16.47
N GLU A 391 -14.43 1.67 15.91
CA GLU A 391 -13.17 0.94 15.72
C GLU A 391 -12.48 1.45 14.47
N GLY A 392 -11.17 1.59 14.51
CA GLY A 392 -10.34 1.95 13.36
C GLY A 392 -10.36 0.88 12.26
N ALA A 393 -9.71 1.19 11.13
CA ALA A 393 -9.69 0.29 9.97
C ALA A 393 -9.16 -1.10 10.27
N THR A 394 -8.20 -1.22 11.19
CA THR A 394 -7.47 -2.47 11.43
C THR A 394 -7.24 -2.68 12.91
N ALA A 395 -7.54 -3.88 13.40
CA ALA A 395 -7.17 -4.38 14.73
C ALA A 395 -6.01 -5.37 14.61
N VAL A 396 -5.04 -5.27 15.50
CA VAL A 396 -3.96 -6.26 15.64
C VAL A 396 -4.27 -7.18 16.81
N LEU A 397 -4.33 -8.48 16.55
CA LEU A 397 -4.58 -9.49 17.56
C LEU A 397 -3.27 -10.23 17.87
N THR A 398 -3.09 -10.62 19.15
CA THR A 398 -1.95 -11.40 19.61
C THR A 398 -2.40 -12.59 20.45
N GLY A 399 -1.55 -13.60 20.60
CA GLY A 399 -1.82 -14.77 21.42
C GLY A 399 -0.92 -15.95 21.05
N ASN A 400 -1.21 -17.13 21.60
CA ASN A 400 -0.40 -18.30 21.34
C ASN A 400 -0.42 -18.76 19.87
N LEU A 401 -1.44 -18.38 19.10
CA LEU A 401 -1.53 -18.65 17.65
C LEU A 401 -0.73 -17.64 16.83
N ALA A 402 -0.65 -16.39 17.27
CA ALA A 402 0.03 -15.30 16.57
C ALA A 402 0.88 -14.49 17.57
N PRO A 403 2.02 -15.02 18.05
CA PRO A 403 2.82 -14.36 19.08
C PRO A 403 3.46 -13.03 18.62
N ARG A 404 3.66 -12.86 17.33
CA ARG A 404 4.17 -11.60 16.72
C ARG A 404 3.04 -10.77 16.11
N GLY A 405 1.80 -11.23 16.21
CA GLY A 405 0.60 -10.53 15.76
C GLY A 405 -0.03 -11.10 14.49
N CYS A 406 -1.27 -10.72 14.29
CA CYS A 406 -2.06 -10.89 13.08
C CYS A 406 -3.03 -9.71 12.97
N VAL A 407 -3.62 -9.50 11.80
CA VAL A 407 -4.44 -8.33 11.54
C VAL A 407 -5.85 -8.71 11.10
N MET A 408 -6.81 -7.90 11.47
CA MET A 408 -8.21 -8.01 11.06
C MET A 408 -8.78 -6.63 10.73
N LYS A 409 -9.80 -6.59 9.86
CA LYS A 409 -10.58 -5.38 9.56
C LYS A 409 -11.97 -5.47 10.21
N PRO A 410 -12.16 -4.95 11.45
CA PRO A 410 -13.41 -5.12 12.19
C PRO A 410 -14.63 -4.54 11.47
N SER A 411 -14.46 -3.37 10.81
CA SER A 411 -15.53 -2.67 10.08
C SER A 411 -16.09 -3.44 8.87
N ALA A 412 -15.37 -4.46 8.38
CA ALA A 412 -15.79 -5.28 7.24
C ALA A 412 -16.38 -6.64 7.65
N ALA A 413 -16.43 -6.96 8.95
CA ALA A 413 -16.88 -8.23 9.49
C ALA A 413 -18.27 -8.15 10.13
N GLU A 414 -19.00 -9.27 10.13
CA GLU A 414 -20.23 -9.36 10.93
C GLU A 414 -19.92 -9.22 12.42
N LYS A 415 -20.66 -8.36 13.14
CA LYS A 415 -20.42 -8.05 14.56
C LYS A 415 -20.37 -9.28 15.47
N ARG A 416 -21.18 -10.33 15.18
CA ARG A 416 -21.20 -11.59 15.97
C ARG A 416 -19.88 -12.34 15.94
N LEU A 417 -19.06 -12.11 14.89
CA LEU A 417 -17.78 -12.79 14.67
C LEU A 417 -16.59 -12.06 15.30
N LEU A 418 -16.79 -10.85 15.83
CA LEU A 418 -15.74 -10.10 16.52
C LEU A 418 -15.38 -10.73 17.89
N LYS A 419 -16.29 -11.53 18.46
CA LYS A 419 -16.02 -12.41 19.60
C LYS A 419 -16.58 -13.78 19.27
N HIS A 420 -15.70 -14.73 18.95
CA HIS A 420 -16.09 -16.02 18.41
C HIS A 420 -15.16 -17.13 18.89
N ARG A 421 -15.73 -18.31 19.13
CA ARG A 421 -15.02 -19.53 19.42
C ARG A 421 -15.59 -20.66 18.59
N GLY A 422 -14.75 -21.38 17.86
CA GLY A 422 -15.21 -22.40 16.92
C GLY A 422 -14.19 -23.50 16.67
N LYS A 423 -14.69 -24.63 16.15
CA LYS A 423 -13.84 -25.73 15.68
C LYS A 423 -13.21 -25.38 14.33
N VAL A 424 -11.99 -25.82 14.16
CA VAL A 424 -11.17 -25.56 12.97
C VAL A 424 -11.43 -26.57 11.88
N ILE A 425 -11.46 -26.08 10.63
CA ILE A 425 -11.18 -26.86 9.42
C ILE A 425 -9.89 -26.27 8.82
N ALA A 426 -8.80 -27.04 8.87
CA ALA A 426 -7.48 -26.63 8.43
C ALA A 426 -7.17 -27.18 7.05
N PHE A 427 -6.61 -26.31 6.19
CA PHE A 427 -6.12 -26.64 4.86
C PHE A 427 -4.61 -26.39 4.80
N GLU A 428 -3.88 -27.36 4.24
CA GLU A 428 -2.40 -27.27 4.15
C GLU A 428 -1.96 -26.33 3.01
N ASP A 429 -2.77 -26.21 1.94
CA ASP A 429 -2.49 -25.30 0.84
C ASP A 429 -3.77 -24.80 0.15
N TYR A 430 -3.59 -23.79 -0.71
CA TYR A 430 -4.67 -23.16 -1.46
C TYR A 430 -5.45 -24.13 -2.37
N ASN A 431 -4.77 -25.09 -3.02
CA ASN A 431 -5.44 -26.01 -3.96
C ASN A 431 -6.32 -27.01 -3.22
N GLU A 432 -5.87 -27.48 -2.05
CA GLU A 432 -6.70 -28.29 -1.15
C GLU A 432 -7.94 -27.50 -0.73
N MET A 433 -7.75 -26.30 -0.19
CA MET A 433 -8.84 -25.43 0.22
C MET A 433 -9.85 -25.19 -0.90
N ALA A 434 -9.39 -24.84 -2.11
CA ALA A 434 -10.24 -24.52 -3.24
C ALA A 434 -11.12 -25.72 -3.69
N ARG A 435 -10.63 -26.96 -3.54
CA ARG A 435 -11.41 -28.18 -3.82
C ARG A 435 -12.42 -28.46 -2.71
N GLU A 436 -11.97 -28.41 -1.45
CA GLU A 436 -12.80 -28.84 -0.32
C GLU A 436 -13.99 -27.89 -0.07
N VAL A 437 -13.82 -26.56 -0.24
CA VAL A 437 -14.92 -25.59 -0.03
C VAL A 437 -16.07 -25.72 -1.04
N GLU A 438 -15.84 -26.37 -2.18
CA GLU A 438 -16.87 -26.62 -3.21
C GLU A 438 -17.68 -27.91 -2.96
N ARG A 439 -17.26 -28.76 -2.04
CA ARG A 439 -17.93 -30.03 -1.72
C ARG A 439 -19.23 -29.80 -0.94
N ASP A 440 -20.32 -30.39 -1.41
CA ASP A 440 -21.62 -30.35 -0.72
C ASP A 440 -21.64 -31.22 0.56
N ASP A 441 -20.75 -32.24 0.65
CA ASP A 441 -20.63 -33.16 1.81
C ASP A 441 -19.57 -32.74 2.85
N LEU A 442 -18.92 -31.58 2.69
CA LEU A 442 -17.98 -31.07 3.69
C LEU A 442 -18.69 -30.89 5.05
N ASP A 443 -18.17 -31.52 6.11
CA ASP A 443 -18.73 -31.37 7.45
C ASP A 443 -18.36 -30.00 8.05
N VAL A 444 -19.16 -29.00 7.72
CA VAL A 444 -18.93 -27.60 8.13
C VAL A 444 -20.25 -26.92 8.47
N THR A 445 -20.21 -26.05 9.49
CA THR A 445 -21.28 -25.13 9.90
C THR A 445 -20.76 -23.69 9.86
N ALA A 446 -21.65 -22.69 9.99
CA ALA A 446 -21.28 -21.27 10.04
C ALA A 446 -20.41 -20.88 11.26
N ASP A 447 -20.36 -21.74 12.29
CA ASP A 447 -19.58 -21.53 13.50
C ASP A 447 -18.16 -22.11 13.42
N HIS A 448 -17.85 -22.88 12.38
CA HIS A 448 -16.48 -23.35 12.17
C HIS A 448 -15.56 -22.19 11.76
N ILE A 449 -14.27 -22.38 12.05
CA ILE A 449 -13.18 -21.47 11.67
C ILE A 449 -12.37 -22.14 10.55
N LEU A 450 -12.28 -21.48 9.40
CA LEU A 450 -11.44 -21.97 8.30
C LEU A 450 -10.01 -21.48 8.49
N VAL A 451 -9.03 -22.37 8.38
CA VAL A 451 -7.61 -22.06 8.51
C VAL A 451 -6.86 -22.46 7.26
N LEU A 452 -6.17 -21.53 6.61
CA LEU A 452 -5.28 -21.78 5.50
C LEU A 452 -3.82 -21.57 5.93
N LYS A 453 -3.00 -22.59 5.76
CA LYS A 453 -1.56 -22.56 6.03
C LYS A 453 -0.75 -22.27 4.76
N ASN A 454 0.53 -21.98 4.94
CA ASN A 454 1.53 -21.83 3.86
C ASN A 454 1.17 -20.78 2.79
N GLY A 455 0.46 -19.73 3.21
CA GLY A 455 0.15 -18.56 2.38
C GLY A 455 0.98 -17.31 2.72
N GLY A 456 1.88 -17.41 3.69
CA GLY A 456 2.74 -16.32 4.16
C GLY A 456 3.88 -15.95 3.19
N PRO A 457 4.78 -15.05 3.59
CA PRO A 457 5.84 -14.51 2.74
C PRO A 457 6.70 -15.58 2.06
N LYS A 458 7.10 -16.62 2.78
CA LYS A 458 7.94 -17.73 2.26
C LYS A 458 7.10 -18.92 1.79
N GLY A 459 6.06 -19.27 2.51
CA GLY A 459 5.21 -20.42 2.21
C GLY A 459 4.37 -20.26 0.93
N GLY A 460 3.81 -19.08 0.73
CA GLY A 460 3.23 -18.63 -0.54
C GLY A 460 4.07 -17.47 -1.09
N PRO A 461 5.17 -17.72 -1.83
CA PRO A 461 6.08 -16.66 -2.22
C PRO A 461 5.38 -15.46 -2.85
N GLY A 462 5.60 -14.27 -2.25
CA GLY A 462 4.83 -13.07 -2.56
C GLY A 462 3.54 -12.94 -1.76
N MET A 463 3.31 -13.80 -0.75
CA MET A 463 2.17 -13.70 0.17
C MET A 463 0.86 -13.42 -0.58
N PRO A 464 0.35 -14.38 -1.40
CA PRO A 464 -0.82 -14.16 -2.25
C PRO A 464 -2.08 -13.77 -1.47
N GLU A 465 -3.06 -13.18 -2.16
CA GLU A 465 -4.32 -12.74 -1.55
C GLU A 465 -5.31 -13.90 -1.32
N TRP A 466 -4.83 -14.97 -0.73
CA TRP A 466 -5.60 -16.19 -0.45
C TRP A 466 -6.36 -16.16 0.88
N GLY A 467 -6.08 -15.16 1.73
CA GLY A 467 -6.62 -15.11 3.09
C GLY A 467 -8.12 -14.82 3.18
N MET A 468 -8.75 -14.34 2.09
CA MET A 468 -10.20 -14.39 1.99
C MET A 468 -10.63 -15.74 1.42
N LEU A 469 -10.58 -16.79 2.26
CA LEU A 469 -11.06 -18.11 1.88
C LEU A 469 -12.55 -18.02 1.48
N PRO A 470 -12.96 -18.63 0.36
CA PRO A 470 -14.37 -18.69 0.00
C PRO A 470 -15.20 -19.39 1.08
N ILE A 471 -16.38 -18.87 1.36
CA ILE A 471 -17.35 -19.56 2.22
C ILE A 471 -17.75 -20.88 1.53
N PRO A 472 -17.76 -22.02 2.25
CA PRO A 472 -18.18 -23.30 1.68
C PRO A 472 -19.51 -23.21 0.94
N LYS A 473 -19.57 -23.75 -0.28
CA LYS A 473 -20.68 -23.62 -1.20
C LYS A 473 -22.02 -23.99 -0.58
N LYS A 474 -22.06 -25.07 0.23
CA LYS A 474 -23.30 -25.47 0.91
C LYS A 474 -23.80 -24.40 1.89
N LEU A 475 -22.92 -23.67 2.56
CA LEU A 475 -23.29 -22.60 3.50
C LEU A 475 -23.77 -21.36 2.74
N VAL A 476 -23.14 -21.02 1.60
CA VAL A 476 -23.62 -19.94 0.72
C VAL A 476 -25.03 -20.19 0.25
N LYS A 477 -25.36 -21.44 -0.14
CA LYS A 477 -26.72 -21.86 -0.49
C LYS A 477 -27.72 -21.68 0.67
N GLN A 478 -27.27 -21.85 1.90
CA GLN A 478 -28.05 -21.64 3.15
C GLN A 478 -28.15 -20.16 3.56
N GLY A 479 -27.52 -19.24 2.83
CA GLY A 479 -27.56 -17.80 3.11
C GLY A 479 -26.47 -17.30 4.05
N VAL A 480 -25.48 -18.12 4.44
CA VAL A 480 -24.34 -17.65 5.22
C VAL A 480 -23.51 -16.69 4.37
N ARG A 481 -23.19 -15.52 4.92
CA ARG A 481 -22.45 -14.45 4.24
C ARG A 481 -21.09 -14.17 4.85
N ASP A 482 -20.85 -14.58 6.10
CA ASP A 482 -19.57 -14.41 6.77
C ASP A 482 -19.30 -15.52 7.78
N MET A 483 -18.03 -15.84 7.95
CA MET A 483 -17.50 -16.77 8.96
C MET A 483 -16.03 -16.43 9.25
N VAL A 484 -15.49 -16.89 10.38
CA VAL A 484 -14.09 -16.64 10.74
C VAL A 484 -13.15 -17.43 9.84
N ARG A 485 -12.18 -16.73 9.25
CA ARG A 485 -11.13 -17.26 8.37
C ARG A 485 -9.78 -16.76 8.84
N ILE A 486 -8.81 -17.65 8.98
CA ILE A 486 -7.49 -17.34 9.53
C ILE A 486 -6.41 -17.82 8.55
N SER A 487 -5.42 -16.98 8.27
CA SER A 487 -4.28 -17.35 7.43
C SER A 487 -3.06 -16.46 7.72
N ASP A 488 -1.89 -16.96 7.38
CA ASP A 488 -0.67 -16.17 7.23
C ASP A 488 -0.58 -15.42 5.87
N ALA A 489 -1.56 -15.65 4.98
CA ALA A 489 -1.72 -14.94 3.71
C ALA A 489 -2.26 -13.50 3.89
N ARG A 490 -2.32 -12.75 2.77
CA ARG A 490 -3.06 -11.48 2.65
C ARG A 490 -4.47 -11.72 2.07
N MET A 491 -5.31 -10.70 2.11
CA MET A 491 -6.51 -10.63 1.28
C MET A 491 -6.49 -9.35 0.45
N SER A 492 -7.27 -9.29 -0.62
CA SER A 492 -7.51 -8.05 -1.34
C SER A 492 -8.10 -6.99 -0.41
N GLY A 493 -7.62 -5.76 -0.50
CA GLY A 493 -8.20 -4.64 0.25
C GLY A 493 -9.65 -4.35 -0.11
N THR A 494 -10.14 -4.91 -1.22
CA THR A 494 -11.54 -4.82 -1.67
C THR A 494 -12.44 -5.89 -1.07
N SER A 495 -11.88 -6.86 -0.34
CA SER A 495 -12.58 -7.98 0.29
C SER A 495 -13.26 -7.58 1.61
N TYR A 496 -14.19 -8.42 2.06
CA TYR A 496 -14.96 -8.23 3.29
C TYR A 496 -14.98 -9.50 4.14
N GLY A 497 -15.49 -9.38 5.37
CA GLY A 497 -15.74 -10.46 6.29
C GLY A 497 -14.69 -10.61 7.39
N ALA A 498 -14.95 -11.56 8.31
CA ALA A 498 -14.13 -11.86 9.47
C ALA A 498 -12.85 -12.63 9.09
N CYS A 499 -11.93 -11.95 8.39
CA CYS A 499 -10.64 -12.49 7.96
C CYS A 499 -9.52 -12.03 8.89
N ILE A 500 -8.81 -12.97 9.51
CA ILE A 500 -7.63 -12.75 10.33
C ILE A 500 -6.42 -13.17 9.51
N LEU A 501 -5.52 -12.24 9.25
CA LEU A 501 -4.51 -12.31 8.20
C LEU A 501 -3.12 -12.02 8.76
N HIS A 502 -2.09 -12.26 7.94
CA HIS A 502 -0.71 -11.92 8.27
C HIS A 502 -0.26 -12.57 9.59
N VAL A 503 -0.75 -13.78 9.91
CA VAL A 503 -0.36 -14.48 11.13
C VAL A 503 1.17 -14.62 11.16
N ALA A 504 1.79 -14.06 12.18
CA ALA A 504 3.25 -14.04 12.31
C ALA A 504 3.71 -14.67 13.65
N PRO A 505 4.77 -15.51 13.59
CA PRO A 505 5.47 -16.01 12.40
C PRO A 505 4.58 -16.89 11.51
N GLU A 506 4.83 -16.88 10.19
CA GLU A 506 4.08 -17.71 9.24
C GLU A 506 4.26 -19.22 9.48
N SER A 507 3.32 -20.03 9.00
CA SER A 507 3.34 -21.49 9.16
C SER A 507 4.54 -22.17 8.50
N TYR A 508 4.97 -21.68 7.32
CA TYR A 508 6.08 -22.25 6.56
C TYR A 508 7.42 -22.26 7.31
N VAL A 509 7.65 -21.32 8.24
CA VAL A 509 8.85 -21.29 9.08
C VAL A 509 8.66 -21.92 10.45
N GLY A 510 7.57 -22.68 10.66
CA GLY A 510 7.26 -23.32 11.92
C GLY A 510 6.61 -22.40 12.96
N GLY A 511 5.93 -21.34 12.51
CA GLY A 511 5.04 -20.54 13.34
C GLY A 511 3.86 -21.37 13.87
N PRO A 512 3.18 -20.93 14.95
CA PRO A 512 2.13 -21.74 15.60
C PRO A 512 1.00 -22.21 14.69
N LEU A 513 0.69 -21.44 13.65
CA LEU A 513 -0.31 -21.79 12.63
C LEU A 513 0.01 -23.14 11.93
N ALA A 514 1.31 -23.51 11.81
CA ALA A 514 1.74 -24.78 11.21
C ALA A 514 1.20 -25.99 11.98
N PHE A 515 0.95 -25.86 13.28
CA PHE A 515 0.57 -26.95 14.18
C PHE A 515 -0.94 -27.08 14.38
N VAL A 516 -1.74 -26.18 13.79
CA VAL A 516 -3.20 -26.23 13.82
C VAL A 516 -3.69 -27.43 13.01
N GLN A 517 -4.66 -28.19 13.55
CA GLN A 517 -5.27 -29.34 12.90
C GLN A 517 -6.80 -29.20 12.86
N THR A 518 -7.42 -29.84 11.88
CA THR A 518 -8.89 -29.94 11.83
C THR A 518 -9.42 -30.60 13.11
N GLY A 519 -10.43 -29.98 13.71
CA GLY A 519 -11.01 -30.38 14.98
C GLY A 519 -10.47 -29.63 16.20
N ASP A 520 -9.34 -28.92 16.09
CA ASP A 520 -8.88 -27.99 17.13
C ASP A 520 -9.91 -26.88 17.35
N GLU A 521 -9.75 -26.14 18.43
CA GLU A 521 -10.62 -25.03 18.76
C GLU A 521 -9.83 -23.74 18.88
N ILE A 522 -10.32 -22.67 18.20
CA ILE A 522 -9.73 -21.33 18.27
C ILE A 522 -10.75 -20.34 18.81
N GLU A 523 -10.27 -19.44 19.64
CA GLU A 523 -11.02 -18.31 20.18
C GLU A 523 -10.45 -17.00 19.64
N VAL A 524 -11.34 -16.13 19.16
CA VAL A 524 -11.06 -14.77 18.68
C VAL A 524 -11.84 -13.80 19.57
N ASP A 525 -11.17 -12.79 20.11
CA ASP A 525 -11.77 -11.68 20.84
C ASP A 525 -11.11 -10.38 20.36
N VAL A 526 -11.79 -9.68 19.44
CA VAL A 526 -11.26 -8.48 18.81
C VAL A 526 -11.18 -7.31 19.78
N GLU A 527 -12.13 -7.19 20.69
CA GLU A 527 -12.13 -6.16 21.73
C GLU A 527 -10.92 -6.32 22.66
N ALA A 528 -10.67 -7.56 23.09
CA ALA A 528 -9.50 -7.90 23.92
C ALA A 528 -8.19 -7.97 23.11
N ARG A 529 -8.20 -7.79 21.77
CA ARG A 529 -7.03 -7.96 20.88
C ARG A 529 -6.36 -9.32 21.05
N ARG A 530 -7.16 -10.38 21.21
CA ARG A 530 -6.68 -11.72 21.51
C ARG A 530 -7.11 -12.75 20.47
N ILE A 531 -6.17 -13.64 20.14
CA ILE A 531 -6.42 -14.87 19.41
C ILE A 531 -5.77 -16.04 20.15
N HIS A 532 -6.53 -17.13 20.39
CA HIS A 532 -6.05 -18.23 21.21
C HIS A 532 -6.42 -19.60 20.62
N LEU A 533 -5.42 -20.46 20.50
CA LEU A 533 -5.56 -21.86 20.12
C LEU A 533 -5.68 -22.71 21.41
N HIS A 534 -6.81 -23.39 21.58
CA HIS A 534 -7.10 -24.25 22.72
C HIS A 534 -6.53 -25.67 22.52
N VAL A 535 -5.22 -25.77 22.52
CA VAL A 535 -4.45 -27.03 22.49
C VAL A 535 -3.42 -26.95 23.60
N SER A 536 -3.18 -28.06 24.31
CA SER A 536 -2.24 -28.08 25.44
C SER A 536 -0.79 -27.86 24.94
N ASP A 537 0.06 -27.32 25.83
CA ASP A 537 1.47 -27.07 25.51
C ASP A 537 2.23 -28.37 25.18
N GLU A 538 1.87 -29.47 25.81
CA GLU A 538 2.46 -30.80 25.56
C GLU A 538 2.11 -31.29 24.15
N GLU A 539 0.85 -31.13 23.73
CA GLU A 539 0.41 -31.52 22.40
C GLU A 539 1.02 -30.63 21.33
N LEU A 540 1.10 -29.32 21.57
CA LEU A 540 1.80 -28.37 20.66
C LEU A 540 3.29 -28.72 20.54
N ALA A 541 3.95 -29.07 21.65
CA ALA A 541 5.35 -29.52 21.62
C ALA A 541 5.52 -30.81 20.81
N ARG A 542 4.59 -31.78 20.96
CA ARG A 542 4.57 -33.04 20.19
C ARG A 542 4.41 -32.75 18.68
N ARG A 543 3.46 -31.89 18.30
CA ARG A 543 3.22 -31.51 16.90
C ARG A 543 4.42 -30.80 16.31
N ARG A 544 5.04 -29.89 17.07
CA ARG A 544 6.26 -29.17 16.67
C ARG A 544 7.43 -30.12 16.43
N ALA A 545 7.61 -31.11 17.27
CA ALA A 545 8.68 -32.10 17.13
C ALA A 545 8.50 -33.02 15.91
N ALA A 546 7.26 -33.24 15.48
CA ALA A 546 6.94 -34.04 14.28
C ALA A 546 6.90 -33.21 12.98
N TRP A 547 6.86 -31.88 13.08
CA TRP A 547 6.75 -31.00 11.93
C TRP A 547 8.04 -30.94 11.12
N GLN A 548 7.88 -30.89 9.79
CA GLN A 548 8.98 -30.69 8.86
C GLN A 548 8.67 -29.51 7.94
N GLN A 549 9.66 -28.66 7.74
CA GLN A 549 9.50 -27.52 6.83
C GLN A 549 9.25 -28.02 5.40
N PRO A 550 8.22 -27.50 4.72
CA PRO A 550 7.99 -27.82 3.32
C PRO A 550 9.18 -27.43 2.42
N ALA A 551 9.34 -28.13 1.31
CA ALA A 551 10.39 -27.80 0.34
C ALA A 551 10.17 -26.40 -0.28
N PRO A 552 11.24 -25.64 -0.60
CA PRO A 552 11.13 -24.35 -1.25
C PRO A 552 10.42 -24.46 -2.61
N ARG A 553 9.47 -23.55 -2.89
CA ARG A 553 8.75 -23.54 -4.18
C ARG A 553 9.62 -23.12 -5.35
N TYR A 554 10.64 -22.30 -5.13
CA TYR A 554 11.55 -21.79 -6.17
C TYR A 554 12.99 -22.20 -5.89
N PRO A 555 13.53 -23.19 -6.63
CA PRO A 555 14.90 -23.65 -6.42
C PRO A 555 15.97 -22.75 -7.09
N ARG A 556 15.55 -21.78 -7.95
CA ARG A 556 16.47 -20.90 -8.70
C ARG A 556 15.83 -19.57 -9.09
N GLY A 557 16.65 -18.65 -9.57
CA GLY A 557 16.23 -17.34 -10.08
C GLY A 557 15.77 -16.39 -8.99
N TYR A 558 14.99 -15.38 -9.36
CA TYR A 558 14.52 -14.36 -8.44
C TYR A 558 13.72 -14.94 -7.27
N GLY A 559 12.88 -15.94 -7.52
CA GLY A 559 12.08 -16.58 -6.46
C GLY A 559 12.95 -17.24 -5.37
N ALA A 560 14.14 -17.77 -5.72
CA ALA A 560 15.09 -18.30 -4.74
C ALA A 560 15.69 -17.16 -3.88
N ILE A 561 16.12 -16.06 -4.51
CA ILE A 561 16.61 -14.85 -3.80
C ILE A 561 15.51 -14.35 -2.86
N TYR A 562 14.29 -14.21 -3.37
CA TYR A 562 13.15 -13.78 -2.57
C TYR A 562 12.96 -14.67 -1.33
N SER A 563 12.89 -15.98 -1.49
CA SER A 563 12.64 -16.93 -0.38
C SER A 563 13.77 -16.94 0.66
N MET A 564 15.01 -16.66 0.26
CA MET A 564 16.14 -16.57 1.19
C MET A 564 16.10 -15.31 2.06
N HIS A 565 15.77 -14.17 1.46
CA HIS A 565 15.99 -12.86 2.06
C HIS A 565 14.72 -12.18 2.60
N ILE A 566 13.52 -12.67 2.25
CA ILE A 566 12.28 -12.03 2.65
C ILE A 566 12.04 -12.14 4.15
N GLY A 567 11.75 -11.01 4.80
CA GLY A 567 11.28 -10.91 6.17
C GLY A 567 9.82 -11.32 6.34
N GLN A 568 9.36 -11.41 7.58
CA GLN A 568 7.99 -11.76 7.93
C GLN A 568 7.01 -10.58 7.75
N ALA A 569 5.71 -10.85 7.84
CA ALA A 569 4.67 -9.84 7.61
C ALA A 569 4.74 -8.68 8.61
N ASP A 570 5.01 -8.95 9.88
CA ASP A 570 5.20 -7.96 10.93
C ASP A 570 6.49 -7.13 10.78
N GLU A 571 7.42 -7.60 9.95
CA GLU A 571 8.66 -6.92 9.57
C GLU A 571 8.53 -6.14 8.25
N GLY A 572 7.34 -6.13 7.62
CA GLY A 572 7.09 -5.42 6.37
C GLY A 572 7.38 -6.22 5.11
N CYS A 573 7.76 -7.49 5.19
CA CYS A 573 8.14 -8.32 4.03
C CYS A 573 9.16 -7.62 3.11
N ASP A 574 10.17 -6.95 3.66
CA ASP A 574 11.29 -6.43 2.88
C ASP A 574 12.46 -7.41 2.87
N PHE A 575 13.44 -7.19 2.02
CA PHE A 575 14.67 -7.99 2.07
C PHE A 575 15.57 -7.49 3.19
N ASP A 576 16.19 -8.40 3.91
CA ASP A 576 17.05 -8.15 5.07
C ASP A 576 18.25 -7.23 4.77
N PHE A 577 18.73 -7.22 3.52
CA PHE A 577 19.83 -6.37 3.06
C PHE A 577 19.40 -4.99 2.54
N LEU A 578 18.11 -4.65 2.57
CA LEU A 578 17.58 -3.35 2.10
C LEU A 578 17.16 -2.42 3.23
N GLU A 579 17.23 -2.90 4.47
CA GLU A 579 16.86 -2.11 5.64
C GLU A 579 17.98 -1.16 6.06
N GLY A 580 17.58 -0.02 6.64
CA GLY A 580 18.49 0.94 7.25
C GLY A 580 18.90 2.09 6.34
N THR A 581 19.73 2.96 6.90
CA THR A 581 20.11 4.26 6.32
C THR A 581 21.57 4.31 5.86
N THR A 582 22.24 3.18 5.74
CA THR A 582 23.64 3.15 5.28
C THR A 582 23.70 3.62 3.82
N PRO A 583 24.36 4.75 3.53
CA PRO A 583 24.46 5.24 2.16
C PRO A 583 25.24 4.26 1.28
N ILE A 584 24.71 4.00 0.10
CA ILE A 584 25.48 3.33 -0.96
C ILE A 584 26.30 4.40 -1.69
N ALA A 585 27.55 4.06 -2.01
CA ALA A 585 28.42 4.98 -2.71
C ALA A 585 27.81 5.41 -4.07
N GLU A 586 28.02 6.68 -4.41
CA GLU A 586 27.70 7.17 -5.75
C GLU A 586 28.52 6.42 -6.81
N PRO A 587 27.94 6.08 -7.97
CA PRO A 587 28.68 5.34 -9.01
C PRO A 587 29.87 6.15 -9.51
N GLU A 588 30.97 5.47 -9.79
CA GLU A 588 32.09 6.06 -10.49
C GLU A 588 31.73 6.34 -11.96
N ILE A 589 32.14 7.49 -12.48
CA ILE A 589 31.86 7.90 -13.86
C ILE A 589 33.15 7.78 -14.66
N HIS A 590 33.22 6.76 -15.53
CA HIS A 590 34.40 6.43 -16.34
C HIS A 590 34.31 6.89 -17.79
#